data_864caf1fcab78eb8798adf4dee459692
#
_entry.id   864caf1fcab78eb8798adf4dee459692
#
_cell.length_a   1.000
_cell.length_b   1.000
_cell.length_c   1.000
_cell.angle_alpha   90.00
_cell.angle_beta   90.00
_cell.angle_gamma   90.00
#
_symmetry.space_group_name_H-M   'P 1'
#
loop_
_entity.id
_entity.type
_entity.pdbx_description
1 polymer ?
#
loop_
_entity_poly.entity_id
_entity_poly.type
_entity_poly.pdbx_seq_one_letter_code
_entity_poly.pdbx_strand_id
1 'polypeptide(L)'
;MGQYTAPLRDMQFVLHELLNVEAELENMPKHADLDADTINQVLEEAGKFCAEVLFPLNQVGDREGCTYEGDGVVRTPAGFKEAYKQYVQAGWPALGCDPQYGGQGLPAFVNNALFEMLNSANQAWTMYPGLSHGAYECVHAHGAPELQKTYLPKLVDGTWTGTMCLTEPHCGTDLGMLRTKAEPNSDGSYAISGTKIFISSGEHDLAENIVHLVLARLPGAPTGTKGISLFIVPKFIPTDAGAPGERNGVKCGSIEHKMGIHGNSTCVINLDSAKGWLVGEPNKGLNAMFVMMNAARLGVGMQGLGLTEIAYQNSLVYAKERLQMRSLTGPKAPEKAADPIIVHPDVRRMLLTQKAYAEAGRAFTYWAALNIDKELSHADESARKDAADLVALLTPVIKAFLTDNAFEGTNMGMQIYGGHGFISEWGMEQYVRDARINMIYEGTNSIQALDLLGRKILGDMGAKLKKFGKLVTDFVEQEGVKPEMQEFINPLADIGDKVQKLTMEIGMKAMQNPDEVGAAAVPYMRTVGHLVFSYFWARMARIALDKEAEGDPFYKAKLATARFYFAKLLPETASTIRAARAGSKTLMDYDEALF
;
A
#
# COMPACT_ATOMS: atom_id res chain seq x y z
N MET A 1 9.51 4.90 25.50
CA MET A 1 9.32 3.95 24.38
C MET A 1 8.03 4.31 23.65
N GLY A 2 8.00 4.17 22.33
CA GLY A 2 6.79 4.41 21.55
C GLY A 2 5.67 3.44 21.93
N GLN A 3 4.44 3.79 21.55
CA GLN A 3 3.24 2.97 21.73
C GLN A 3 2.48 2.90 20.42
N TYR A 4 1.76 1.82 20.21
CA TYR A 4 0.78 1.69 19.15
C TYR A 4 -0.58 1.36 19.74
N THR A 5 -1.59 2.08 19.29
CA THR A 5 -3.01 1.79 19.59
C THR A 5 -3.78 1.83 18.27
N ALA A 6 -4.48 0.77 17.94
CA ALA A 6 -5.29 0.74 16.74
C ALA A 6 -6.31 1.91 16.77
N PRO A 7 -6.41 2.73 15.71
CA PRO A 7 -7.32 3.88 15.66
C PRO A 7 -8.77 3.43 15.38
N LEU A 8 -9.30 2.54 16.23
CA LEU A 8 -10.57 1.82 16.01
C LEU A 8 -11.74 2.78 15.78
N ARG A 9 -11.83 3.88 16.54
CA ARG A 9 -12.94 4.83 16.35
C ARG A 9 -12.93 5.46 14.95
N ASP A 10 -11.74 5.75 14.41
CA ASP A 10 -11.62 6.31 13.05
C ASP A 10 -11.86 5.25 11.97
N MET A 11 -11.38 4.02 12.19
CA MET A 11 -11.66 2.89 11.30
C MET A 11 -13.16 2.61 11.21
N GLN A 12 -13.85 2.57 12.34
CA GLN A 12 -15.31 2.41 12.42
C GLN A 12 -16.06 3.56 11.75
N PHE A 13 -15.61 4.80 11.96
CA PHE A 13 -16.16 5.97 11.27
C PHE A 13 -16.06 5.83 9.75
N VAL A 14 -14.90 5.42 9.25
CA VAL A 14 -14.71 5.24 7.81
C VAL A 14 -15.61 4.13 7.28
N LEU A 15 -15.65 2.96 7.92
CA LEU A 15 -16.42 1.82 7.44
C LEU A 15 -17.94 2.05 7.55
N HIS A 16 -18.41 2.43 8.71
CA HIS A 16 -19.86 2.46 8.97
C HIS A 16 -20.51 3.80 8.63
N GLU A 17 -19.83 4.93 8.88
CA GLU A 17 -20.42 6.25 8.69
C GLU A 17 -20.09 6.86 7.30
N LEU A 18 -18.82 6.77 6.86
CA LEU A 18 -18.41 7.36 5.59
C LEU A 18 -18.75 6.46 4.39
N LEU A 19 -18.44 5.18 4.48
CA LEU A 19 -18.62 4.22 3.39
C LEU A 19 -19.96 3.48 3.49
N ASN A 20 -20.59 3.43 4.67
CA ASN A 20 -21.84 2.74 4.93
C ASN A 20 -21.79 1.30 4.39
N VAL A 21 -20.75 0.55 4.82
CA VAL A 21 -20.44 -0.77 4.26
C VAL A 21 -21.58 -1.75 4.39
N GLU A 22 -22.44 -1.63 5.41
CA GLU A 22 -23.60 -2.48 5.61
C GLU A 22 -24.58 -2.39 4.43
N ALA A 23 -24.91 -1.17 3.99
CA ALA A 23 -25.77 -0.96 2.83
C ALA A 23 -25.14 -1.44 1.53
N GLU A 24 -23.82 -1.35 1.41
CA GLU A 24 -23.11 -1.87 0.25
C GLU A 24 -23.07 -3.40 0.22
N LEU A 25 -22.94 -4.04 1.40
CA LEU A 25 -22.91 -5.49 1.53
C LEU A 25 -24.26 -6.13 1.13
N GLU A 26 -25.39 -5.45 1.30
CA GLU A 26 -26.71 -5.91 0.84
C GLU A 26 -26.72 -6.22 -0.68
N ASN A 27 -25.90 -5.52 -1.45
CA ASN A 27 -25.75 -5.72 -2.89
C ASN A 27 -24.68 -6.74 -3.28
N MET A 28 -24.03 -7.34 -2.29
CA MET A 28 -22.96 -8.34 -2.46
C MET A 28 -23.39 -9.68 -1.82
N PRO A 29 -24.08 -10.58 -2.54
CA PRO A 29 -24.67 -11.79 -1.96
C PRO A 29 -23.68 -12.67 -1.19
N LYS A 30 -22.42 -12.66 -1.56
CA LYS A 30 -21.34 -13.40 -0.87
C LYS A 30 -21.10 -12.92 0.56
N HIS A 31 -21.48 -11.67 0.89
CA HIS A 31 -21.18 -11.01 2.16
C HIS A 31 -22.43 -10.44 2.86
N ALA A 32 -23.63 -10.75 2.36
CA ALA A 32 -24.87 -10.14 2.84
C ALA A 32 -25.19 -10.42 4.32
N ASP A 33 -24.65 -11.49 4.89
CA ASP A 33 -24.87 -11.87 6.30
C ASP A 33 -23.84 -11.25 7.27
N LEU A 34 -22.88 -10.46 6.78
CA LEU A 34 -21.84 -9.86 7.60
C LEU A 34 -22.37 -8.57 8.25
N ASP A 35 -22.34 -8.51 9.57
CA ASP A 35 -22.81 -7.36 10.35
C ASP A 35 -21.68 -6.49 10.92
N ALA A 36 -22.03 -5.30 11.38
CA ALA A 36 -21.11 -4.35 11.96
C ALA A 36 -20.41 -4.88 13.22
N ASP A 37 -21.11 -5.66 14.05
CA ASP A 37 -20.54 -6.19 15.31
C ASP A 37 -19.41 -7.17 15.01
N THR A 38 -19.61 -8.04 14.03
CA THR A 38 -18.58 -8.99 13.57
C THR A 38 -17.36 -8.25 13.00
N ILE A 39 -17.58 -7.22 12.15
CA ILE A 39 -16.48 -6.40 11.62
C ILE A 39 -15.71 -5.75 12.77
N ASN A 40 -16.40 -5.12 13.71
CA ASN A 40 -15.78 -4.43 14.84
C ASN A 40 -14.99 -5.38 15.74
N GLN A 41 -15.50 -6.59 16.01
CA GLN A 41 -14.79 -7.61 16.78
C GLN A 41 -13.50 -8.05 16.11
N VAL A 42 -13.50 -8.24 14.79
CA VAL A 42 -12.28 -8.55 14.02
C VAL A 42 -11.25 -7.42 14.15
N LEU A 43 -11.68 -6.16 14.03
CA LEU A 43 -10.79 -5.00 14.17
C LEU A 43 -10.19 -4.90 15.59
N GLU A 44 -10.98 -5.14 16.62
CA GLU A 44 -10.54 -5.10 18.02
C GLU A 44 -9.47 -6.18 18.31
N GLU A 45 -9.72 -7.41 17.89
CA GLU A 45 -8.77 -8.51 18.10
C GLU A 45 -7.49 -8.31 17.28
N ALA A 46 -7.60 -7.83 16.03
CA ALA A 46 -6.44 -7.47 15.22
C ALA A 46 -5.62 -6.34 15.87
N GLY A 47 -6.29 -5.33 16.42
CA GLY A 47 -5.65 -4.23 17.13
C GLY A 47 -4.85 -4.70 18.35
N LYS A 48 -5.38 -5.63 19.13
CA LYS A 48 -4.69 -6.24 20.27
C LYS A 48 -3.44 -6.99 19.82
N PHE A 49 -3.56 -7.88 18.82
CA PHE A 49 -2.43 -8.61 18.27
C PHE A 49 -1.31 -7.66 17.79
N CYS A 50 -1.66 -6.61 17.07
CA CYS A 50 -0.71 -5.64 16.57
C CYS A 50 -0.01 -4.86 17.69
N ALA A 51 -0.76 -4.42 18.71
CA ALA A 51 -0.21 -3.64 19.81
C ALA A 51 0.64 -4.47 20.78
N GLU A 52 0.20 -5.69 21.09
CA GLU A 52 0.79 -6.51 22.15
C GLU A 52 1.88 -7.47 21.64
N VAL A 53 1.77 -7.95 20.40
CA VAL A 53 2.68 -8.94 19.83
C VAL A 53 3.64 -8.32 18.82
N LEU A 54 3.14 -7.57 17.83
CA LEU A 54 3.98 -7.10 16.72
C LEU A 54 4.74 -5.81 17.02
N PHE A 55 4.09 -4.82 17.64
CA PHE A 55 4.72 -3.54 17.88
C PHE A 55 5.98 -3.65 18.76
N PRO A 56 6.03 -4.45 19.83
CA PRO A 56 7.26 -4.64 20.62
C PRO A 56 8.43 -5.20 19.81
N LEU A 57 8.16 -5.93 18.73
CA LEU A 57 9.17 -6.52 17.86
C LEU A 57 9.71 -5.57 16.78
N ASN A 58 9.09 -4.40 16.58
CA ASN A 58 9.49 -3.47 15.51
C ASN A 58 10.94 -3.00 15.66
N GLN A 59 11.32 -2.49 16.84
CA GLN A 59 12.70 -2.09 17.11
C GLN A 59 13.66 -3.27 17.25
N VAL A 60 13.19 -4.42 17.71
CA VAL A 60 14.00 -5.65 17.75
C VAL A 60 14.42 -6.03 16.34
N GLY A 61 13.45 -6.07 15.41
CA GLY A 61 13.70 -6.37 14.01
C GLY A 61 14.65 -5.39 13.32
N ASP A 62 14.56 -4.11 13.64
CA ASP A 62 15.46 -3.09 13.10
C ASP A 62 16.90 -3.22 13.62
N ARG A 63 17.07 -3.48 14.90
CA ARG A 63 18.40 -3.61 15.53
C ARG A 63 19.13 -4.89 15.17
N GLU A 64 18.43 -6.01 15.18
CA GLU A 64 19.02 -7.31 14.88
C GLU A 64 19.15 -7.57 13.38
N GLY A 65 18.11 -7.23 12.62
CA GLY A 65 18.02 -7.57 11.20
C GLY A 65 17.92 -9.09 10.96
N CYS A 66 17.84 -9.47 9.69
CA CYS A 66 17.97 -10.85 9.27
C CYS A 66 19.43 -11.25 9.16
N THR A 67 19.74 -12.53 9.47
CA THR A 67 21.10 -13.08 9.40
C THR A 67 21.18 -14.14 8.31
N TYR A 68 22.14 -13.99 7.40
CA TYR A 68 22.52 -15.04 6.45
C TYR A 68 23.55 -15.95 7.08
N GLU A 69 23.18 -17.19 7.37
CA GLU A 69 24.05 -18.16 8.05
C GLU A 69 24.96 -18.93 7.10
N GLY A 70 24.88 -18.63 5.80
CA GLY A 70 25.54 -19.40 4.76
C GLY A 70 24.65 -20.53 4.22
N ASP A 71 25.10 -21.15 3.16
CA ASP A 71 24.44 -22.29 2.49
C ASP A 71 22.95 -22.11 2.14
N GLY A 72 22.54 -20.86 1.96
CA GLY A 72 21.17 -20.51 1.60
C GLY A 72 20.20 -20.40 2.78
N VAL A 73 20.68 -20.40 4.02
CA VAL A 73 19.87 -20.30 5.23
C VAL A 73 19.81 -18.86 5.71
N VAL A 74 18.60 -18.37 5.98
CA VAL A 74 18.35 -17.05 6.54
C VAL A 74 17.52 -17.19 7.81
N ARG A 75 17.98 -16.55 8.87
CA ARG A 75 17.29 -16.45 10.14
C ARG A 75 16.68 -15.07 10.32
N THR A 76 15.42 -15.04 10.73
CA THR A 76 14.71 -13.80 11.08
C THR A 76 15.05 -13.33 12.49
N PRO A 77 14.78 -12.04 12.83
CA PRO A 77 15.03 -11.52 14.18
C PRO A 77 14.28 -12.28 15.28
N ALA A 78 14.77 -12.17 16.51
CA ALA A 78 14.14 -12.75 17.68
C ALA A 78 12.66 -12.36 17.80
N GLY A 79 11.80 -13.33 18.11
CA GLY A 79 10.36 -13.16 18.30
C GLY A 79 9.54 -13.15 16.99
N PHE A 80 10.14 -12.97 15.82
CA PHE A 80 9.41 -12.93 14.53
C PHE A 80 8.72 -14.26 14.23
N LYS A 81 9.39 -15.36 14.49
CA LYS A 81 8.85 -16.70 14.25
C LYS A 81 7.69 -17.02 15.19
N GLU A 82 7.82 -16.67 16.46
CA GLU A 82 6.76 -16.85 17.46
C GLU A 82 5.53 -15.99 17.14
N ALA A 83 5.74 -14.73 16.73
CA ALA A 83 4.66 -13.86 16.29
C ALA A 83 3.96 -14.42 15.05
N TYR A 84 4.71 -14.96 14.08
CA TYR A 84 4.14 -15.59 12.89
C TYR A 84 3.32 -16.83 13.24
N LYS A 85 3.80 -17.65 14.16
CA LYS A 85 3.04 -18.80 14.65
C LYS A 85 1.72 -18.38 15.33
N GLN A 86 1.72 -17.33 16.13
CA GLN A 86 0.51 -16.79 16.74
C GLN A 86 -0.46 -16.26 15.68
N TYR A 87 0.05 -15.55 14.67
CA TYR A 87 -0.72 -15.03 13.53
C TYR A 87 -1.44 -16.15 12.76
N VAL A 88 -0.73 -17.23 12.47
CA VAL A 88 -1.27 -18.44 11.83
C VAL A 88 -2.31 -19.14 12.71
N GLN A 89 -2.00 -19.35 13.98
CA GLN A 89 -2.91 -20.02 14.93
C GLN A 89 -4.21 -19.25 15.16
N ALA A 90 -4.17 -17.93 15.08
CA ALA A 90 -5.37 -17.08 15.17
C ALA A 90 -6.18 -17.01 13.86
N GLY A 91 -5.70 -17.64 12.78
CA GLY A 91 -6.41 -17.70 11.50
C GLY A 91 -6.35 -16.43 10.66
N TRP A 92 -5.46 -15.48 10.99
CA TRP A 92 -5.34 -14.23 10.26
C TRP A 92 -4.98 -14.37 8.77
N PRO A 93 -4.13 -15.33 8.34
CA PRO A 93 -3.84 -15.52 6.92
C PRO A 93 -5.07 -15.84 6.08
N ALA A 94 -6.05 -16.53 6.68
CA ALA A 94 -7.27 -17.01 6.02
C ALA A 94 -8.37 -15.95 5.90
N LEU A 95 -8.22 -14.76 6.53
CA LEU A 95 -9.30 -13.80 6.75
C LEU A 95 -10.07 -13.44 5.47
N GLY A 96 -9.38 -13.02 4.41
CA GLY A 96 -9.96 -12.63 3.13
C GLY A 96 -9.95 -13.72 2.05
N CYS A 97 -9.53 -14.95 2.39
CA CYS A 97 -9.36 -16.02 1.42
C CYS A 97 -10.66 -16.81 1.20
N ASP A 98 -10.73 -17.50 0.05
CA ASP A 98 -11.89 -18.28 -0.38
C ASP A 98 -12.16 -19.47 0.57
N PRO A 99 -13.39 -19.64 1.08
CA PRO A 99 -13.78 -20.79 1.90
C PRO A 99 -13.55 -22.16 1.24
N GLN A 100 -13.55 -22.25 -0.08
CA GLN A 100 -13.22 -23.47 -0.81
C GLN A 100 -11.84 -24.01 -0.45
N TYR A 101 -10.90 -23.14 -0.10
CA TYR A 101 -9.52 -23.49 0.26
C TYR A 101 -9.23 -23.33 1.75
N GLY A 102 -10.27 -23.19 2.60
CA GLY A 102 -10.15 -23.04 4.04
C GLY A 102 -10.11 -21.58 4.52
N GLY A 103 -10.41 -20.63 3.65
CA GLY A 103 -10.51 -19.21 3.97
C GLY A 103 -11.78 -18.87 4.78
N GLN A 104 -11.77 -17.69 5.42
CA GLN A 104 -12.94 -17.18 6.15
C GLN A 104 -13.89 -16.37 5.25
N GLY A 105 -13.45 -15.96 4.05
CA GLY A 105 -14.26 -15.30 3.05
C GLY A 105 -14.72 -13.88 3.42
N LEU A 106 -14.04 -13.20 4.34
CA LEU A 106 -14.36 -11.81 4.68
C LEU A 106 -14.00 -10.85 3.53
N PRO A 107 -14.70 -9.70 3.45
CA PRO A 107 -14.44 -8.72 2.41
C PRO A 107 -13.01 -8.16 2.43
N ALA A 108 -12.54 -7.70 1.27
CA ALA A 108 -11.23 -7.10 1.11
C ALA A 108 -11.04 -5.87 2.02
N PHE A 109 -12.08 -5.07 2.28
CA PHE A 109 -11.95 -3.91 3.16
C PHE A 109 -11.64 -4.30 4.61
N VAL A 110 -12.10 -5.46 5.11
CA VAL A 110 -11.75 -5.96 6.45
C VAL A 110 -10.29 -6.40 6.48
N ASN A 111 -9.86 -7.16 5.47
CA ASN A 111 -8.46 -7.57 5.32
C ASN A 111 -7.53 -6.35 5.17
N ASN A 112 -7.96 -5.33 4.46
CA ASN A 112 -7.22 -4.08 4.30
C ASN A 112 -7.03 -3.34 5.63
N ALA A 113 -8.06 -3.31 6.48
CA ALA A 113 -7.98 -2.73 7.83
C ALA A 113 -6.98 -3.50 8.73
N LEU A 114 -6.98 -4.83 8.66
CA LEU A 114 -5.94 -5.67 9.32
C LEU A 114 -4.55 -5.26 8.85
N PHE A 115 -4.32 -5.14 7.53
CA PHE A 115 -3.00 -4.77 6.99
C PHE A 115 -2.56 -3.35 7.33
N GLU A 116 -3.48 -2.40 7.52
CA GLU A 116 -3.13 -1.09 8.08
C GLU A 116 -2.52 -1.24 9.48
N MET A 117 -3.19 -2.00 10.36
CA MET A 117 -2.72 -2.21 11.73
C MET A 117 -1.39 -2.96 11.79
N LEU A 118 -1.24 -4.01 10.97
CA LEU A 118 0.01 -4.77 10.86
C LEU A 118 1.18 -3.88 10.42
N ASN A 119 0.98 -3.05 9.38
CA ASN A 119 2.01 -2.14 8.89
C ASN A 119 2.33 -1.01 9.88
N SER A 120 1.35 -0.51 10.61
CA SER A 120 1.58 0.47 11.68
C SER A 120 2.42 -0.10 12.81
N ALA A 121 2.20 -1.37 13.15
CA ALA A 121 2.91 -2.05 14.22
C ALA A 121 4.32 -2.49 13.82
N ASN A 122 4.48 -3.11 12.63
CA ASN A 122 5.77 -3.65 12.19
C ASN A 122 5.77 -3.91 10.67
N GLN A 123 6.17 -2.93 9.87
CA GLN A 123 6.18 -3.05 8.41
C GLN A 123 7.07 -4.21 7.93
N ALA A 124 8.27 -4.37 8.48
CA ALA A 124 9.22 -5.40 8.05
C ALA A 124 8.66 -6.81 8.23
N TRP A 125 8.00 -7.08 9.36
CA TRP A 125 7.34 -8.36 9.61
C TRP A 125 6.13 -8.56 8.68
N THR A 126 5.34 -7.52 8.48
CA THR A 126 4.09 -7.56 7.68
C THR A 126 4.33 -7.95 6.23
N MET A 127 5.53 -7.72 5.70
CA MET A 127 5.88 -8.10 4.33
C MET A 127 5.83 -9.61 4.09
N TYR A 128 6.07 -10.45 5.11
CA TYR A 128 5.97 -11.91 4.98
C TYR A 128 4.53 -12.36 4.67
N PRO A 129 3.53 -12.06 5.51
CA PRO A 129 2.14 -12.40 5.20
C PRO A 129 1.56 -11.61 4.01
N GLY A 130 2.01 -10.37 3.78
CA GLY A 130 1.53 -9.54 2.68
C GLY A 130 1.87 -10.12 1.30
N LEU A 131 3.10 -10.56 1.09
CA LEU A 131 3.51 -11.24 -0.14
C LEU A 131 2.85 -12.60 -0.29
N SER A 132 2.64 -13.32 0.81
CA SER A 132 1.94 -14.62 0.80
C SER A 132 0.49 -14.46 0.35
N HIS A 133 -0.21 -13.42 0.81
CA HIS A 133 -1.57 -13.11 0.35
C HIS A 133 -1.61 -12.76 -1.13
N GLY A 134 -0.67 -11.95 -1.61
CA GLY A 134 -0.57 -11.65 -3.05
C GLY A 134 -0.28 -12.87 -3.91
N ALA A 135 0.55 -13.81 -3.43
CA ALA A 135 0.79 -15.08 -4.11
C ALA A 135 -0.48 -15.95 -4.14
N TYR A 136 -1.23 -16.00 -3.03
CA TYR A 136 -2.53 -16.64 -2.97
C TYR A 136 -3.47 -16.07 -4.06
N GLU A 137 -3.65 -14.76 -4.12
CA GLU A 137 -4.55 -14.13 -5.11
C GLU A 137 -4.16 -14.47 -6.56
N CYS A 138 -2.86 -14.44 -6.87
CA CYS A 138 -2.37 -14.76 -8.20
C CYS A 138 -2.65 -16.22 -8.59
N VAL A 139 -2.37 -17.18 -7.70
CA VAL A 139 -2.62 -18.61 -7.95
C VAL A 139 -4.12 -18.91 -7.97
N HIS A 140 -4.91 -18.23 -7.13
CA HIS A 140 -6.37 -18.34 -7.12
C HIS A 140 -6.98 -17.90 -8.46
N ALA A 141 -6.50 -16.79 -9.02
CA ALA A 141 -7.02 -16.23 -10.26
C ALA A 141 -6.53 -16.96 -11.52
N HIS A 142 -5.31 -17.49 -11.53
CA HIS A 142 -4.64 -17.96 -12.75
C HIS A 142 -4.04 -19.37 -12.66
N GLY A 143 -3.99 -19.96 -11.47
CA GLY A 143 -3.47 -21.32 -11.30
C GLY A 143 -4.39 -22.38 -11.93
N ALA A 144 -3.80 -23.39 -12.57
CA ALA A 144 -4.54 -24.57 -12.97
C ALA A 144 -5.13 -25.29 -11.72
N PRO A 145 -6.24 -26.05 -11.85
CA PRO A 145 -6.91 -26.70 -10.70
C PRO A 145 -5.97 -27.52 -9.81
N GLU A 146 -5.00 -28.21 -10.39
CA GLU A 146 -4.01 -29.00 -9.64
C GLU A 146 -3.09 -28.11 -8.81
N LEU A 147 -2.69 -26.95 -9.35
CA LEU A 147 -1.86 -25.98 -8.62
C LEU A 147 -2.67 -25.33 -7.49
N GLN A 148 -3.92 -24.95 -7.77
CA GLN A 148 -4.81 -24.41 -6.75
C GLN A 148 -5.00 -25.39 -5.60
N LYS A 149 -5.30 -26.65 -5.90
CA LYS A 149 -5.48 -27.72 -4.90
C LYS A 149 -4.23 -27.94 -4.07
N THR A 150 -3.04 -27.86 -4.67
CA THR A 150 -1.76 -28.11 -3.99
C THR A 150 -1.33 -26.96 -3.11
N TYR A 151 -1.42 -25.71 -3.60
CA TYR A 151 -0.79 -24.56 -2.99
C TYR A 151 -1.74 -23.68 -2.19
N LEU A 152 -3.01 -23.51 -2.64
CA LEU A 152 -3.90 -22.56 -1.98
C LEU A 152 -4.22 -22.90 -0.53
N PRO A 153 -4.55 -24.17 -0.14
CA PRO A 153 -4.82 -24.48 1.26
C PRO A 153 -3.66 -24.13 2.19
N LYS A 154 -2.42 -24.30 1.71
CA LYS A 154 -1.20 -24.04 2.46
C LYS A 154 -0.83 -22.55 2.59
N LEU A 155 -1.17 -21.75 1.56
CA LEU A 155 -1.05 -20.29 1.61
C LEU A 155 -2.15 -19.69 2.49
N VAL A 156 -3.36 -20.26 2.45
CA VAL A 156 -4.52 -19.83 3.24
C VAL A 156 -4.33 -20.11 4.73
N ASP A 157 -3.85 -21.30 5.11
CA ASP A 157 -3.58 -21.62 6.52
C ASP A 157 -2.27 -20.99 7.03
N GLY A 158 -1.45 -20.41 6.15
CA GLY A 158 -0.20 -19.72 6.47
C GLY A 158 0.99 -20.64 6.79
N THR A 159 0.84 -21.97 6.64
CA THR A 159 1.96 -22.92 6.84
C THR A 159 3.03 -22.77 5.77
N TRP A 160 2.65 -22.31 4.59
CA TRP A 160 3.57 -21.92 3.52
C TRP A 160 3.43 -20.43 3.22
N THR A 161 4.53 -19.79 2.81
CA THR A 161 4.58 -18.39 2.41
C THR A 161 4.79 -18.26 0.91
N GLY A 162 4.53 -17.08 0.38
CA GLY A 162 4.70 -16.79 -1.04
C GLY A 162 5.59 -15.58 -1.29
N THR A 163 6.23 -15.53 -2.46
CA THR A 163 7.06 -14.43 -2.92
C THR A 163 6.81 -14.10 -4.38
N MET A 164 7.30 -12.94 -4.79
CA MET A 164 7.26 -12.44 -6.17
C MET A 164 8.69 -12.25 -6.67
N CYS A 165 9.08 -12.99 -7.72
CA CYS A 165 10.43 -13.01 -8.26
C CYS A 165 10.48 -12.46 -9.69
N LEU A 166 10.62 -11.13 -9.82
CA LEU A 166 10.62 -10.42 -11.08
C LEU A 166 12.02 -9.94 -11.47
N THR A 167 12.60 -9.11 -10.59
CA THR A 167 13.81 -8.32 -10.83
C THR A 167 15.06 -9.19 -11.00
N GLU A 168 15.88 -8.84 -11.99
CA GLU A 168 17.19 -9.43 -12.22
C GLU A 168 18.28 -8.36 -12.13
N PRO A 169 19.59 -8.71 -12.03
CA PRO A 169 20.66 -7.73 -11.84
C PRO A 169 20.71 -6.60 -12.89
N HIS A 170 20.19 -6.84 -14.08
CA HIS A 170 20.21 -5.89 -15.21
C HIS A 170 18.85 -5.32 -15.56
N CYS A 171 17.76 -5.74 -14.89
CA CYS A 171 16.41 -5.23 -15.17
C CYS A 171 15.50 -5.28 -13.93
N GLY A 172 14.74 -4.21 -13.72
CA GLY A 172 13.74 -4.11 -12.68
C GLY A 172 12.49 -3.40 -13.20
N THR A 173 12.61 -2.14 -13.59
CA THR A 173 11.51 -1.38 -14.20
C THR A 173 11.15 -1.92 -15.59
N ASP A 174 12.15 -2.22 -16.43
CA ASP A 174 11.93 -2.86 -17.74
C ASP A 174 12.13 -4.38 -17.66
N LEU A 175 11.06 -5.08 -17.32
CA LEU A 175 11.05 -6.55 -17.26
C LEU A 175 11.18 -7.21 -18.65
N GLY A 176 11.02 -6.45 -19.73
CA GLY A 176 11.24 -6.95 -21.09
C GLY A 176 12.66 -7.48 -21.33
N MET A 177 13.60 -7.10 -20.48
CA MET A 177 15.01 -7.50 -20.55
C MET A 177 15.35 -8.76 -19.75
N LEU A 178 14.43 -9.36 -19.00
CA LEU A 178 14.72 -10.53 -18.14
C LEU A 178 15.25 -11.72 -18.94
N ARG A 179 16.16 -12.49 -18.32
CA ARG A 179 16.93 -13.58 -18.94
C ARG A 179 16.68 -14.95 -18.30
N THR A 180 16.03 -15.02 -17.15
CA THR A 180 15.66 -16.31 -16.52
C THR A 180 14.90 -17.18 -17.52
N LYS A 181 15.30 -18.45 -17.64
CA LYS A 181 14.78 -19.42 -18.61
C LYS A 181 13.92 -20.48 -17.93
N ALA A 182 12.95 -20.99 -18.65
CA ALA A 182 12.14 -22.12 -18.23
C ALA A 182 12.11 -23.15 -19.37
N GLU A 183 12.81 -24.26 -19.21
CA GLU A 183 12.89 -25.35 -20.20
C GLU A 183 11.88 -26.46 -19.84
N PRO A 184 11.04 -26.93 -20.78
CA PRO A 184 10.04 -27.95 -20.49
C PRO A 184 10.66 -29.31 -20.16
N ASN A 185 10.14 -29.97 -19.12
CA ASN A 185 10.45 -31.35 -18.78
C ASN A 185 9.40 -32.31 -19.39
N SER A 186 9.73 -33.60 -19.42
CA SER A 186 8.83 -34.63 -19.96
C SER A 186 7.56 -34.89 -19.13
N ASP A 187 7.54 -34.44 -17.87
CA ASP A 187 6.44 -34.64 -16.93
C ASP A 187 5.47 -33.42 -16.85
N GLY A 188 5.59 -32.47 -17.76
CA GLY A 188 4.76 -31.26 -17.79
C GLY A 188 5.23 -30.13 -16.85
N SER A 189 6.27 -30.37 -16.06
CA SER A 189 6.97 -29.31 -15.30
C SER A 189 8.02 -28.62 -16.16
N TYR A 190 8.71 -27.64 -15.58
CA TYR A 190 9.78 -26.87 -16.21
C TYR A 190 11.01 -26.83 -15.31
N ALA A 191 12.19 -26.85 -15.93
CA ALA A 191 13.47 -26.55 -15.29
C ALA A 191 13.75 -25.06 -15.43
N ILE A 192 13.77 -24.35 -14.31
CA ILE A 192 13.91 -22.90 -14.27
C ILE A 192 15.31 -22.53 -13.82
N SER A 193 16.01 -21.70 -14.61
CA SER A 193 17.39 -21.31 -14.37
C SER A 193 17.60 -19.81 -14.55
N GLY A 194 18.23 -19.18 -13.55
CA GLY A 194 18.53 -17.75 -13.53
C GLY A 194 18.75 -17.21 -12.13
N THR A 195 18.94 -15.91 -12.03
CA THR A 195 19.14 -15.22 -10.76
C THR A 195 18.17 -14.06 -10.62
N LYS A 196 17.43 -14.04 -9.53
CA LYS A 196 16.51 -12.96 -9.13
C LYS A 196 17.11 -12.19 -7.97
N ILE A 197 16.99 -10.86 -7.98
CA ILE A 197 17.51 -10.00 -6.91
C ILE A 197 16.40 -9.18 -6.27
N PHE A 198 16.69 -8.64 -5.09
CA PHE A 198 15.75 -7.85 -4.29
C PHE A 198 14.47 -8.58 -3.94
N ILE A 199 14.55 -9.90 -3.76
CA ILE A 199 13.38 -10.71 -3.43
C ILE A 199 13.07 -10.59 -1.95
N SER A 200 12.05 -9.81 -1.63
CA SER A 200 11.53 -9.67 -0.27
C SER A 200 10.99 -11.00 0.22
N SER A 201 11.31 -11.37 1.46
CA SER A 201 10.91 -12.64 2.06
C SER A 201 11.35 -13.87 1.26
N GLY A 202 12.41 -13.75 0.46
CA GLY A 202 12.85 -14.81 -0.45
C GLY A 202 13.38 -16.07 0.24
N GLU A 203 13.93 -15.93 1.44
CA GLU A 203 14.34 -17.02 2.34
C GLU A 203 14.16 -16.59 3.78
N HIS A 204 13.64 -17.47 4.62
CA HIS A 204 13.38 -17.22 6.03
C HIS A 204 13.03 -18.53 6.77
N ASP A 205 12.92 -18.45 8.10
CA ASP A 205 12.64 -19.57 8.99
C ASP A 205 11.22 -19.53 9.62
N LEU A 206 10.29 -18.74 9.06
CA LEU A 206 8.93 -18.56 9.61
C LEU A 206 7.98 -19.69 9.23
N ALA A 207 8.13 -20.28 8.04
CA ALA A 207 7.20 -21.22 7.45
C ALA A 207 7.90 -22.52 7.02
N GLU A 208 7.12 -23.58 6.81
CA GLU A 208 7.62 -24.90 6.39
C GLU A 208 8.13 -24.90 4.94
N ASN A 209 7.54 -24.06 4.09
CA ASN A 209 7.89 -23.95 2.67
C ASN A 209 7.71 -22.51 2.19
N ILE A 210 8.40 -22.16 1.11
CA ILE A 210 8.28 -20.88 0.44
C ILE A 210 7.94 -21.16 -1.03
N VAL A 211 6.88 -20.52 -1.52
CA VAL A 211 6.39 -20.67 -2.89
C VAL A 211 6.74 -19.42 -3.67
N HIS A 212 7.63 -19.55 -4.64
CA HIS A 212 8.09 -18.42 -5.46
C HIS A 212 7.27 -18.32 -6.75
N LEU A 213 6.69 -17.15 -7.03
CA LEU A 213 6.10 -16.83 -8.33
C LEU A 213 7.17 -16.17 -9.19
N VAL A 214 7.68 -16.89 -10.19
CA VAL A 214 8.88 -16.53 -10.96
C VAL A 214 8.54 -16.20 -12.40
N LEU A 215 8.92 -15.01 -12.86
CA LEU A 215 8.89 -14.65 -14.27
C LEU A 215 10.09 -15.23 -15.01
N ALA A 216 9.83 -15.94 -16.11
CA ALA A 216 10.85 -16.55 -16.94
C ALA A 216 10.42 -16.63 -18.42
N ARG A 217 11.34 -17.00 -19.30
CA ARG A 217 11.12 -17.15 -20.74
C ARG A 217 11.14 -18.62 -21.16
N LEU A 218 10.17 -18.99 -21.96
CA LEU A 218 10.14 -20.27 -22.68
C LEU A 218 11.10 -20.25 -23.87
N PRO A 219 11.60 -21.42 -24.34
CA PRO A 219 12.35 -21.51 -25.58
C PRO A 219 11.56 -20.95 -26.77
N GLY A 220 12.19 -20.12 -27.58
CA GLY A 220 11.56 -19.50 -28.75
C GLY A 220 10.52 -18.41 -28.44
N ALA A 221 10.37 -17.99 -27.18
CA ALA A 221 9.43 -16.94 -26.80
C ALA A 221 9.77 -15.60 -27.49
N PRO A 222 8.75 -14.77 -27.80
CA PRO A 222 8.98 -13.42 -28.32
C PRO A 222 9.87 -12.59 -27.43
N THR A 223 10.60 -11.64 -28.00
CA THR A 223 11.39 -10.66 -27.25
C THR A 223 10.50 -9.67 -26.50
N GLY A 224 11.08 -9.00 -25.49
CA GLY A 224 10.36 -8.00 -24.70
C GLY A 224 9.33 -8.62 -23.76
N THR A 225 8.36 -7.83 -23.34
CA THR A 225 7.33 -8.23 -22.34
C THR A 225 6.37 -9.29 -22.85
N LYS A 226 6.19 -9.40 -24.17
CA LYS A 226 5.26 -10.37 -24.80
C LYS A 226 5.76 -11.82 -24.76
N GLY A 227 7.01 -12.06 -24.35
CA GLY A 227 7.58 -13.41 -24.24
C GLY A 227 7.80 -13.87 -22.80
N ILE A 228 7.17 -13.23 -21.82
CA ILE A 228 7.33 -13.54 -20.41
C ILE A 228 6.20 -14.48 -19.96
N SER A 229 6.58 -15.58 -19.30
CA SER A 229 5.65 -16.53 -18.67
C SER A 229 5.85 -16.53 -17.15
N LEU A 230 4.83 -17.00 -16.42
CA LEU A 230 4.85 -17.07 -14.96
C LEU A 230 4.90 -18.53 -14.51
N PHE A 231 5.73 -18.81 -13.51
CA PHE A 231 5.90 -20.15 -12.96
C PHE A 231 5.80 -20.12 -11.43
N ILE A 232 5.18 -21.15 -10.86
CA ILE A 232 5.20 -21.44 -9.44
C ILE A 232 6.36 -22.39 -9.15
N VAL A 233 7.27 -21.99 -8.29
CA VAL A 233 8.54 -22.67 -7.98
C VAL A 233 8.68 -22.79 -6.47
N PRO A 234 8.37 -23.94 -5.86
CA PRO A 234 8.49 -24.11 -4.41
C PRO A 234 9.94 -24.32 -3.98
N LYS A 235 10.27 -23.89 -2.76
CA LYS A 235 11.56 -24.18 -2.09
C LYS A 235 11.75 -25.68 -1.84
N PHE A 236 10.70 -26.35 -1.39
CA PHE A 236 10.61 -27.80 -1.28
C PHE A 236 9.47 -28.28 -2.17
N ILE A 237 9.73 -29.30 -3.01
CA ILE A 237 8.73 -29.86 -3.90
C ILE A 237 7.64 -30.54 -3.06
N PRO A 238 6.34 -30.19 -3.27
CA PRO A 238 5.26 -30.82 -2.54
C PRO A 238 5.18 -32.34 -2.78
N THR A 239 4.96 -33.12 -1.75
CA THR A 239 4.61 -34.53 -1.85
C THR A 239 3.13 -34.70 -2.21
N ASP A 240 2.70 -35.88 -2.63
CA ASP A 240 1.29 -36.20 -2.89
C ASP A 240 0.39 -36.01 -1.65
N ALA A 241 0.98 -36.11 -0.46
CA ALA A 241 0.30 -35.86 0.81
C ALA A 241 0.22 -34.35 1.17
N GLY A 242 0.76 -33.45 0.34
CA GLY A 242 0.75 -32.02 0.58
C GLY A 242 1.76 -31.53 1.63
N ALA A 243 2.77 -32.35 1.95
CA ALA A 243 3.88 -31.96 2.82
C ALA A 243 5.08 -31.46 1.99
N PRO A 244 6.01 -30.66 2.60
CA PRO A 244 7.30 -30.37 1.98
C PRO A 244 8.09 -31.67 1.74
N GLY A 245 8.53 -31.89 0.49
CA GLY A 245 9.30 -33.06 0.08
C GLY A 245 10.78 -32.74 -0.09
N GLU A 246 11.35 -33.16 -1.22
CA GLU A 246 12.76 -32.92 -1.52
C GLU A 246 13.08 -31.44 -1.75
N ARG A 247 14.31 -31.04 -1.45
CA ARG A 247 14.79 -29.69 -1.72
C ARG A 247 14.86 -29.44 -3.22
N ASN A 248 14.26 -28.35 -3.66
CA ASN A 248 14.30 -27.92 -5.06
C ASN A 248 15.60 -27.13 -5.36
N GLY A 249 15.86 -26.92 -6.65
CA GLY A 249 16.99 -26.12 -7.15
C GLY A 249 16.86 -24.61 -6.88
N VAL A 250 16.30 -24.22 -5.75
CA VAL A 250 16.13 -22.82 -5.31
C VAL A 250 17.05 -22.56 -4.12
N LYS A 251 17.96 -21.57 -4.24
CA LYS A 251 18.89 -21.24 -3.16
C LYS A 251 19.05 -19.74 -2.98
N CYS A 252 18.96 -19.28 -1.74
CA CYS A 252 19.36 -17.93 -1.39
C CYS A 252 20.88 -17.81 -1.47
N GLY A 253 21.37 -16.89 -2.30
CA GLY A 253 22.81 -16.65 -2.46
C GLY A 253 23.36 -15.65 -1.46
N SER A 254 22.56 -14.66 -1.09
CA SER A 254 22.88 -13.61 -0.13
C SER A 254 21.61 -12.82 0.24
N ILE A 255 21.73 -12.01 1.29
CA ILE A 255 20.74 -10.99 1.64
C ILE A 255 21.36 -9.59 1.54
N GLU A 256 20.53 -8.59 1.24
CA GLU A 256 20.94 -7.21 1.12
C GLU A 256 21.06 -6.51 2.48
N HIS A 257 22.09 -5.66 2.63
CA HIS A 257 22.21 -4.70 3.73
C HIS A 257 21.49 -3.41 3.33
N LYS A 258 20.41 -3.07 4.04
CA LYS A 258 19.47 -2.04 3.64
C LYS A 258 19.48 -0.85 4.59
N MET A 259 18.94 0.29 4.11
CA MET A 259 18.70 1.49 4.91
C MET A 259 17.65 1.25 6.00
N GLY A 260 16.62 0.46 5.73
CA GLY A 260 15.49 0.16 6.61
C GLY A 260 14.92 -1.22 6.35
N ILE A 261 13.76 -1.51 6.99
CA ILE A 261 13.10 -2.82 6.93
C ILE A 261 14.06 -4.00 7.19
N HIS A 262 14.96 -3.82 8.15
CA HIS A 262 16.02 -4.79 8.44
C HIS A 262 15.47 -6.16 8.87
N GLY A 263 14.29 -6.17 9.50
CA GLY A 263 13.62 -7.41 9.92
C GLY A 263 13.01 -8.24 8.78
N ASN A 264 12.98 -7.70 7.54
CA ASN A 264 12.58 -8.46 6.35
C ASN A 264 13.82 -8.86 5.56
N SER A 265 13.93 -10.14 5.17
CA SER A 265 14.98 -10.63 4.29
C SER A 265 14.74 -10.13 2.87
N THR A 266 15.76 -9.53 2.27
CA THR A 266 15.77 -9.13 0.86
C THR A 266 16.86 -9.92 0.16
N CYS A 267 16.46 -10.90 -0.63
CA CYS A 267 17.33 -12.00 -1.05
C CYS A 267 17.76 -11.90 -2.51
N VAL A 268 18.94 -12.42 -2.79
CA VAL A 268 19.33 -12.91 -4.11
C VAL A 268 18.90 -14.37 -4.19
N ILE A 269 18.02 -14.72 -5.11
CA ILE A 269 17.52 -16.08 -5.31
C ILE A 269 18.13 -16.66 -6.57
N ASN A 270 18.93 -17.70 -6.42
CA ASN A 270 19.49 -18.48 -7.50
C ASN A 270 18.61 -19.70 -7.80
N LEU A 271 18.28 -19.86 -9.07
CA LEU A 271 17.49 -20.96 -9.62
C LEU A 271 18.44 -21.80 -10.48
N ASP A 272 18.67 -23.06 -10.07
CA ASP A 272 19.51 -24.02 -10.78
C ASP A 272 18.64 -25.21 -11.19
N SER A 273 18.14 -25.15 -12.42
CA SER A 273 17.20 -26.15 -12.95
C SER A 273 16.04 -26.44 -11.97
N ALA A 274 15.61 -25.39 -11.26
CA ALA A 274 14.56 -25.48 -10.27
C ALA A 274 13.25 -25.94 -10.90
N LYS A 275 12.64 -26.98 -10.32
CA LYS A 275 11.38 -27.52 -10.83
C LYS A 275 10.23 -26.55 -10.53
N GLY A 276 9.46 -26.21 -11.56
CA GLY A 276 8.31 -25.31 -11.45
C GLY A 276 7.21 -25.66 -12.44
N TRP A 277 6.05 -25.05 -12.29
CA TRP A 277 4.87 -25.26 -13.11
C TRP A 277 4.33 -23.94 -13.64
N LEU A 278 3.83 -23.95 -14.85
CA LEU A 278 3.27 -22.76 -15.50
C LEU A 278 2.00 -22.29 -14.77
N VAL A 279 1.93 -21.00 -14.50
CA VAL A 279 0.73 -20.31 -13.97
C VAL A 279 0.13 -19.46 -15.09
N GLY A 280 -1.13 -19.72 -15.41
CA GLY A 280 -1.80 -19.08 -16.54
C GLY A 280 -1.33 -19.62 -17.90
N GLU A 281 -1.33 -18.75 -18.92
CA GLU A 281 -0.98 -19.13 -20.29
C GLU A 281 0.48 -18.81 -20.64
N PRO A 282 1.10 -19.58 -21.56
CA PRO A 282 2.43 -19.25 -22.08
C PRO A 282 2.47 -17.82 -22.66
N ASN A 283 3.55 -17.10 -22.38
CA ASN A 283 3.80 -15.73 -22.85
C ASN A 283 2.80 -14.66 -22.35
N LYS A 284 1.96 -15.01 -21.36
CA LYS A 284 1.04 -14.09 -20.70
C LYS A 284 1.34 -13.95 -19.20
N GLY A 285 2.58 -14.26 -18.80
CA GLY A 285 2.98 -14.26 -17.39
C GLY A 285 2.85 -12.90 -16.70
N LEU A 286 3.06 -11.81 -17.42
CA LEU A 286 2.83 -10.46 -16.86
C LEU A 286 1.35 -10.22 -16.55
N ASN A 287 0.42 -10.70 -17.38
CA ASN A 287 -1.01 -10.54 -17.11
C ASN A 287 -1.40 -11.25 -15.81
N ALA A 288 -0.92 -12.49 -15.61
CA ALA A 288 -1.14 -13.23 -14.38
C ALA A 288 -0.46 -12.55 -13.17
N MET A 289 0.79 -12.10 -13.33
CA MET A 289 1.55 -11.44 -12.28
C MET A 289 0.95 -10.07 -11.89
N PHE A 290 0.23 -9.39 -12.78
CA PHE A 290 -0.41 -8.11 -12.46
C PHE A 290 -1.43 -8.21 -11.32
N VAL A 291 -2.06 -9.36 -11.10
CA VAL A 291 -2.93 -9.57 -9.94
C VAL A 291 -2.13 -9.37 -8.66
N MET A 292 -1.00 -10.07 -8.49
CA MET A 292 -0.12 -9.92 -7.34
C MET A 292 0.53 -8.52 -7.27
N MET A 293 0.94 -7.96 -8.42
CA MET A 293 1.56 -6.63 -8.46
C MET A 293 0.57 -5.52 -8.07
N ASN A 294 -0.70 -5.61 -8.44
CA ASN A 294 -1.71 -4.62 -8.06
C ASN A 294 -2.04 -4.74 -6.57
N ALA A 295 -2.18 -5.96 -6.05
CA ALA A 295 -2.31 -6.20 -4.61
C ALA A 295 -1.09 -5.63 -3.85
N ALA A 296 0.13 -5.87 -4.34
CA ALA A 296 1.35 -5.32 -3.76
C ALA A 296 1.38 -3.79 -3.78
N ARG A 297 0.93 -3.14 -4.87
CA ARG A 297 0.85 -1.67 -4.95
C ARG A 297 -0.11 -1.07 -3.93
N LEU A 298 -1.27 -1.69 -3.75
CA LEU A 298 -2.22 -1.31 -2.69
C LEU A 298 -1.59 -1.54 -1.31
N GLY A 299 -0.95 -2.69 -1.11
CA GLY A 299 -0.21 -3.02 0.11
C GLY A 299 0.88 -2.01 0.45
N VAL A 300 1.63 -1.52 -0.55
CA VAL A 300 2.65 -0.47 -0.36
C VAL A 300 2.00 0.88 0.01
N GLY A 301 0.85 1.21 -0.55
CA GLY A 301 0.04 2.34 -0.09
C GLY A 301 -0.34 2.20 1.39
N MET A 302 -0.72 0.99 1.82
CA MET A 302 -1.02 0.68 3.22
C MET A 302 0.21 0.78 4.13
N GLN A 303 1.40 0.42 3.64
CA GLN A 303 2.66 0.66 4.37
C GLN A 303 2.84 2.16 4.63
N GLY A 304 2.60 2.99 3.62
CA GLY A 304 2.65 4.44 3.76
C GLY A 304 1.65 4.97 4.80
N LEU A 305 0.41 4.49 4.73
CA LEU A 305 -0.62 4.84 5.72
C LEU A 305 -0.21 4.43 7.13
N GLY A 306 0.20 3.17 7.32
CA GLY A 306 0.58 2.64 8.63
C GLY A 306 1.74 3.38 9.26
N LEU A 307 2.78 3.72 8.48
CA LEU A 307 3.91 4.49 8.99
C LEU A 307 3.54 5.94 9.33
N THR A 308 2.63 6.54 8.56
CA THR A 308 2.11 7.89 8.89
C THR A 308 1.34 7.87 10.20
N GLU A 309 0.49 6.86 10.40
CA GLU A 309 -0.30 6.68 11.62
C GLU A 309 0.59 6.52 12.86
N ILE A 310 1.55 5.60 12.82
CA ILE A 310 2.41 5.36 13.98
C ILE A 310 3.32 6.55 14.29
N ALA A 311 3.83 7.24 13.28
CA ALA A 311 4.62 8.45 13.47
C ALA A 311 3.79 9.57 14.12
N TYR A 312 2.53 9.73 13.68
CA TYR A 312 1.59 10.67 14.27
C TYR A 312 1.32 10.37 15.75
N GLN A 313 0.96 9.10 16.07
CA GLN A 313 0.66 8.72 17.46
C GLN A 313 1.81 9.02 18.39
N ASN A 314 3.02 8.61 18.03
CA ASN A 314 4.19 8.81 18.88
C ASN A 314 4.59 10.28 18.99
N SER A 315 4.56 11.03 17.90
CA SER A 315 4.88 12.45 17.93
C SER A 315 3.85 13.27 18.70
N LEU A 316 2.58 12.88 18.70
CA LEU A 316 1.51 13.52 19.48
C LEU A 316 1.74 13.36 20.99
N VAL A 317 2.08 12.14 21.44
CA VAL A 317 2.39 11.88 22.86
C VAL A 317 3.60 12.72 23.28
N TYR A 318 4.68 12.66 22.53
CA TYR A 318 5.88 13.43 22.82
C TYR A 318 5.61 14.94 22.86
N ALA A 319 4.84 15.47 21.91
CA ALA A 319 4.53 16.91 21.85
C ALA A 319 3.69 17.40 23.03
N LYS A 320 2.86 16.54 23.63
CA LYS A 320 2.08 16.84 24.85
C LYS A 320 2.93 16.81 26.12
N GLU A 321 3.98 16.02 26.17
CA GLU A 321 4.82 15.80 27.35
C GLU A 321 6.08 16.68 27.36
N ARG A 322 6.71 16.89 26.20
CA ARG A 322 7.96 17.65 26.08
C ARG A 322 7.75 19.11 26.37
N LEU A 323 8.47 19.64 27.39
CA LEU A 323 8.41 21.03 27.77
C LEU A 323 9.59 21.82 27.15
N GLN A 324 9.29 22.84 26.34
CA GLN A 324 10.29 23.76 25.79
C GLN A 324 9.65 25.10 25.44
N MET A 325 10.28 26.19 25.89
CA MET A 325 9.86 27.58 25.66
C MET A 325 8.48 27.91 26.24
N ARG A 326 7.96 29.08 25.92
CA ARG A 326 6.58 29.52 26.19
C ARG A 326 5.87 29.84 24.90
N SER A 327 4.56 29.69 24.89
CA SER A 327 3.74 30.12 23.75
C SER A 327 3.93 31.63 23.50
N LEU A 328 3.91 32.01 22.22
CA LEU A 328 4.00 33.43 21.82
C LEU A 328 2.87 34.29 22.38
N THR A 329 1.74 33.68 22.75
CA THR A 329 0.58 34.35 23.36
C THR A 329 0.55 34.25 24.87
N GLY A 330 1.70 34.02 25.51
CA GLY A 330 1.87 33.87 26.95
C GLY A 330 1.81 32.41 27.43
N PRO A 331 2.27 32.15 28.67
CA PRO A 331 2.32 30.78 29.21
C PRO A 331 0.99 30.06 29.17
N LYS A 332 0.98 28.81 28.72
CA LYS A 332 -0.20 27.91 28.67
C LYS A 332 -0.22 26.91 29.83
N ALA A 333 0.95 26.63 30.40
CA ALA A 333 1.13 25.86 31.63
C ALA A 333 2.03 26.64 32.59
N PRO A 334 1.50 27.73 33.23
CA PRO A 334 2.30 28.64 34.05
C PRO A 334 2.92 27.96 35.26
N GLU A 335 2.32 26.87 35.75
CA GLU A 335 2.80 26.05 36.85
C GLU A 335 4.02 25.17 36.49
N LYS A 336 4.33 25.01 35.21
CA LYS A 336 5.48 24.24 34.74
C LYS A 336 6.64 25.14 34.35
N ALA A 337 7.84 24.57 34.30
CA ALA A 337 9.06 25.30 33.93
C ALA A 337 9.03 25.86 32.49
N ALA A 338 8.31 25.19 31.60
CA ALA A 338 8.05 25.60 30.21
C ALA A 338 6.68 25.06 29.75
N ASP A 339 6.22 25.51 28.61
CA ASP A 339 4.99 24.95 28.03
C ASP A 339 5.27 23.61 27.28
N PRO A 340 4.29 22.69 27.19
CA PRO A 340 4.37 21.56 26.24
C PRO A 340 4.54 22.08 24.82
N ILE A 341 5.40 21.43 24.03
CA ILE A 341 5.70 21.91 22.66
C ILE A 341 4.51 21.90 21.71
N ILE A 342 3.45 21.17 22.02
CA ILE A 342 2.18 21.17 21.25
C ILE A 342 1.52 22.56 21.18
N VAL A 343 1.91 23.50 22.04
CA VAL A 343 1.37 24.88 21.99
C VAL A 343 1.95 25.70 20.83
N HIS A 344 3.08 25.27 20.25
CA HIS A 344 3.78 26.00 19.19
C HIS A 344 3.12 25.74 17.82
N PRO A 345 2.86 26.79 17.01
CA PRO A 345 2.14 26.67 15.75
C PRO A 345 2.77 25.69 14.76
N ASP A 346 4.11 25.64 14.64
CA ASP A 346 4.78 24.75 13.70
C ASP A 346 4.71 23.29 14.14
N VAL A 347 4.78 23.00 15.44
CA VAL A 347 4.55 21.66 15.97
C VAL A 347 3.12 21.20 15.64
N ARG A 348 2.11 22.08 15.81
CA ARG A 348 0.73 21.79 15.43
C ARG A 348 0.58 21.55 13.93
N ARG A 349 1.26 22.34 13.09
CA ARG A 349 1.26 22.14 11.64
C ARG A 349 1.75 20.74 11.28
N MET A 350 2.88 20.31 11.85
CA MET A 350 3.43 18.97 11.60
C MET A 350 2.51 17.86 12.08
N LEU A 351 1.94 17.99 13.28
CA LEU A 351 0.96 17.00 13.81
C LEU A 351 -0.30 16.93 12.95
N LEU A 352 -0.89 18.07 12.59
CA LEU A 352 -2.10 18.11 11.77
C LEU A 352 -1.86 17.63 10.35
N THR A 353 -0.66 17.83 9.79
CA THR A 353 -0.30 17.26 8.48
C THR A 353 -0.31 15.74 8.52
N GLN A 354 0.37 15.13 9.50
CA GLN A 354 0.38 13.67 9.67
C GLN A 354 -1.04 13.13 9.89
N LYS A 355 -1.82 13.77 10.78
CA LYS A 355 -3.22 13.39 11.04
C LYS A 355 -4.07 13.47 9.77
N ALA A 356 -3.98 14.56 9.03
CA ALA A 356 -4.76 14.76 7.81
C ALA A 356 -4.42 13.72 6.73
N TYR A 357 -3.15 13.37 6.59
CA TYR A 357 -2.71 12.35 5.64
C TYR A 357 -3.12 10.93 6.08
N ALA A 358 -3.02 10.60 7.36
CA ALA A 358 -3.45 9.30 7.88
C ALA A 358 -4.95 9.08 7.71
N GLU A 359 -5.78 10.04 8.13
CA GLU A 359 -7.24 9.90 8.10
C GLU A 359 -7.81 9.90 6.67
N ALA A 360 -7.32 10.76 5.77
CA ALA A 360 -7.73 10.73 4.38
C ALA A 360 -7.17 9.49 3.63
N GLY A 361 -5.95 9.07 3.96
CA GLY A 361 -5.35 7.85 3.44
C GLY A 361 -6.16 6.61 3.80
N ARG A 362 -6.63 6.51 5.05
CA ARG A 362 -7.53 5.46 5.52
C ARG A 362 -8.85 5.46 4.76
N ALA A 363 -9.50 6.60 4.67
CA ALA A 363 -10.75 6.75 3.92
C ALA A 363 -10.59 6.30 2.46
N PHE A 364 -9.51 6.70 1.82
CA PHE A 364 -9.22 6.38 0.43
C PHE A 364 -8.91 4.89 0.21
N THR A 365 -8.06 4.29 1.04
CA THR A 365 -7.68 2.87 0.88
C THR A 365 -8.82 1.93 1.22
N TYR A 366 -9.65 2.24 2.23
CA TYR A 366 -10.82 1.44 2.56
C TYR A 366 -11.90 1.53 1.49
N TRP A 367 -12.10 2.72 0.93
CA TRP A 367 -12.99 2.89 -0.22
C TRP A 367 -12.50 2.10 -1.44
N ALA A 368 -11.18 2.08 -1.71
CA ALA A 368 -10.62 1.27 -2.78
C ALA A 368 -10.82 -0.24 -2.55
N ALA A 369 -10.61 -0.70 -1.33
CA ALA A 369 -10.85 -2.10 -0.95
C ALA A 369 -12.33 -2.47 -1.09
N LEU A 370 -13.26 -1.60 -0.69
CA LEU A 370 -14.70 -1.80 -0.93
C LEU A 370 -15.03 -1.89 -2.43
N ASN A 371 -14.34 -1.12 -3.27
CA ASN A 371 -14.53 -1.24 -4.72
C ASN A 371 -13.95 -2.56 -5.29
N ILE A 372 -12.90 -3.12 -4.68
CA ILE A 372 -12.45 -4.47 -5.01
C ILE A 372 -13.54 -5.49 -4.66
N ASP A 373 -14.17 -5.39 -3.50
CA ASP A 373 -15.28 -6.25 -3.11
C ASP A 373 -16.47 -6.13 -4.09
N LYS A 374 -16.80 -4.91 -4.50
CA LYS A 374 -17.83 -4.65 -5.52
C LYS A 374 -17.47 -5.26 -6.88
N GLU A 375 -16.24 -5.09 -7.35
CA GLU A 375 -15.76 -5.69 -8.59
C GLU A 375 -15.97 -7.21 -8.61
N LEU A 376 -15.67 -7.86 -7.48
CA LEU A 376 -15.68 -9.31 -7.36
C LEU A 376 -17.07 -9.91 -7.08
N SER A 377 -17.97 -9.17 -6.39
CA SER A 377 -19.16 -9.78 -5.80
C SER A 377 -20.46 -8.98 -5.91
N HIS A 378 -20.45 -7.75 -6.45
CA HIS A 378 -21.68 -6.97 -6.59
C HIS A 378 -22.66 -7.65 -7.58
N ALA A 379 -23.96 -7.66 -7.24
CA ALA A 379 -25.00 -8.32 -8.05
C ALA A 379 -25.15 -7.68 -9.44
N ASP A 380 -25.03 -6.34 -9.54
CA ASP A 380 -25.11 -5.62 -10.82
C ASP A 380 -23.76 -5.60 -11.54
N GLU A 381 -23.75 -6.07 -12.79
CA GLU A 381 -22.57 -6.11 -13.67
C GLU A 381 -22.01 -4.71 -13.98
N SER A 382 -22.87 -3.70 -14.14
CA SER A 382 -22.42 -2.33 -14.40
C SER A 382 -21.66 -1.77 -13.20
N ALA A 383 -22.15 -2.02 -11.98
CA ALA A 383 -21.48 -1.63 -10.75
C ALA A 383 -20.12 -2.33 -10.58
N ARG A 384 -20.01 -3.63 -10.94
CA ARG A 384 -18.72 -4.34 -10.95
C ARG A 384 -17.71 -3.68 -11.89
N LYS A 385 -18.14 -3.34 -13.10
CA LYS A 385 -17.28 -2.67 -14.10
C LYS A 385 -16.85 -1.27 -13.66
N ASP A 386 -17.76 -0.50 -13.08
CA ASP A 386 -17.45 0.84 -12.59
C ASP A 386 -16.44 0.77 -11.42
N ALA A 387 -16.61 -0.17 -10.52
CA ALA A 387 -15.67 -0.42 -9.43
C ALA A 387 -14.28 -0.82 -9.94
N ALA A 388 -14.20 -1.75 -10.90
CA ALA A 388 -12.95 -2.15 -11.54
C ALA A 388 -12.21 -0.96 -12.20
N ASP A 389 -12.94 -0.10 -12.92
CA ASP A 389 -12.37 1.08 -13.57
C ASP A 389 -11.81 2.08 -12.55
N LEU A 390 -12.51 2.29 -11.43
CA LEU A 390 -12.08 3.18 -10.34
C LEU A 390 -10.84 2.63 -9.62
N VAL A 391 -10.81 1.34 -9.31
CA VAL A 391 -9.64 0.68 -8.71
C VAL A 391 -8.43 0.78 -9.66
N ALA A 392 -8.63 0.47 -10.95
CA ALA A 392 -7.56 0.53 -11.94
C ALA A 392 -6.98 1.95 -12.10
N LEU A 393 -7.83 2.99 -12.07
CA LEU A 393 -7.41 4.39 -12.13
C LEU A 393 -6.60 4.79 -10.91
N LEU A 394 -7.08 4.43 -9.70
CA LEU A 394 -6.61 5.03 -8.45
C LEU A 394 -5.52 4.22 -7.74
N THR A 395 -5.26 2.98 -8.14
CA THR A 395 -4.14 2.17 -7.60
C THR A 395 -2.79 2.91 -7.68
N PRO A 396 -2.39 3.53 -8.82
CA PRO A 396 -1.16 4.32 -8.87
C PRO A 396 -1.14 5.50 -7.89
N VAL A 397 -2.30 6.14 -7.67
CA VAL A 397 -2.43 7.27 -6.73
C VAL A 397 -2.27 6.78 -5.30
N ILE A 398 -2.91 5.67 -4.93
CA ILE A 398 -2.75 5.06 -3.60
C ILE A 398 -1.27 4.80 -3.33
N LYS A 399 -0.59 4.11 -4.25
CA LYS A 399 0.83 3.77 -4.06
C LYS A 399 1.70 5.01 -3.96
N ALA A 400 1.66 5.90 -4.93
CA ALA A 400 2.60 7.02 -5.02
C ALA A 400 2.27 8.14 -4.02
N PHE A 401 1.03 8.59 -3.95
CA PHE A 401 0.66 9.72 -3.12
C PHE A 401 0.76 9.42 -1.62
N LEU A 402 0.31 8.22 -1.21
CA LEU A 402 0.40 7.85 0.20
C LEU A 402 1.85 7.63 0.65
N THR A 403 2.70 7.04 -0.19
CA THR A 403 4.10 6.79 0.19
C THR A 403 4.95 8.06 0.20
N ASP A 404 4.71 9.01 -0.72
CA ASP A 404 5.33 10.33 -0.67
C ASP A 404 4.93 11.07 0.62
N ASN A 405 3.63 11.08 0.95
CA ASN A 405 3.13 11.70 2.18
C ASN A 405 3.64 11.00 3.44
N ALA A 406 3.83 9.68 3.39
CA ALA A 406 4.38 8.93 4.52
C ALA A 406 5.83 9.27 4.81
N PHE A 407 6.65 9.41 3.77
CA PHE A 407 8.04 9.83 3.96
C PHE A 407 8.12 11.24 4.56
N GLU A 408 7.31 12.17 4.08
CA GLU A 408 7.20 13.51 4.66
C GLU A 408 6.65 13.47 6.09
N GLY A 409 5.58 12.70 6.34
CA GLY A 409 4.95 12.58 7.65
C GLY A 409 5.87 11.95 8.70
N THR A 410 6.57 10.88 8.37
CA THR A 410 7.55 10.26 9.28
C THR A 410 8.73 11.19 9.59
N ASN A 411 9.21 11.94 8.60
CA ASN A 411 10.23 12.96 8.79
C ASN A 411 9.74 14.10 9.70
N MET A 412 8.50 14.55 9.56
CA MET A 412 7.87 15.51 10.49
C MET A 412 7.75 14.94 11.91
N GLY A 413 7.39 13.66 12.04
CA GLY A 413 7.35 12.97 13.33
C GLY A 413 8.72 12.99 14.01
N MET A 414 9.78 12.65 13.29
CA MET A 414 11.15 12.74 13.78
C MET A 414 11.53 14.20 14.14
N GLN A 415 11.14 15.18 13.33
CA GLN A 415 11.39 16.61 13.57
C GLN A 415 10.75 17.11 14.88
N ILE A 416 9.54 16.64 15.20
CA ILE A 416 8.86 17.02 16.47
C ILE A 416 9.65 16.56 17.69
N TYR A 417 10.34 15.42 17.60
CA TYR A 417 11.22 14.94 18.68
C TYR A 417 12.52 15.74 18.80
N GLY A 418 12.86 16.60 17.83
CA GLY A 418 14.11 17.34 17.83
C GLY A 418 15.32 16.41 17.86
N GLY A 419 16.34 16.70 18.67
CA GLY A 419 17.53 15.85 18.79
C GLY A 419 17.24 14.41 19.20
N HIS A 420 16.22 14.19 20.03
CA HIS A 420 15.79 12.82 20.39
C HIS A 420 15.31 12.02 19.17
N GLY A 421 14.67 12.66 18.19
CA GLY A 421 14.19 11.98 16.98
C GLY A 421 15.30 11.38 16.12
N PHE A 422 16.51 11.88 16.22
CA PHE A 422 17.68 11.39 15.50
C PHE A 422 18.40 10.24 16.21
N ILE A 423 18.03 9.96 17.46
CA ILE A 423 18.64 8.92 18.31
C ILE A 423 17.84 7.62 18.19
N SER A 424 18.51 6.52 17.85
CA SER A 424 17.88 5.23 17.54
C SER A 424 17.04 4.66 18.68
N GLU A 425 17.39 4.90 19.94
CA GLU A 425 16.66 4.42 21.11
C GLU A 425 15.23 4.98 21.20
N TRP A 426 14.96 6.16 20.58
CA TRP A 426 13.64 6.74 20.51
C TRP A 426 12.76 6.16 19.41
N GLY A 427 13.33 5.48 18.40
CA GLY A 427 12.65 4.73 17.37
C GLY A 427 12.03 5.57 16.24
N MET A 428 12.08 6.90 16.31
CA MET A 428 11.42 7.74 15.27
C MET A 428 12.19 7.75 13.95
N GLU A 429 13.52 7.66 14.00
CA GLU A 429 14.36 7.65 12.80
C GLU A 429 14.13 6.36 11.96
N GLN A 430 13.76 5.24 12.60
CA GLN A 430 13.42 3.99 11.93
C GLN A 430 12.26 4.18 10.96
N TYR A 431 11.21 4.89 11.36
CA TYR A 431 10.05 5.12 10.50
C TYR A 431 10.41 5.89 9.22
N VAL A 432 11.35 6.82 9.30
CA VAL A 432 11.86 7.55 8.12
C VAL A 432 12.62 6.60 7.18
N ARG A 433 13.48 5.73 7.73
CA ARG A 433 14.25 4.76 6.97
C ARG A 433 13.35 3.71 6.30
N ASP A 434 12.39 3.19 7.04
CA ASP A 434 11.44 2.20 6.55
C ASP A 434 10.49 2.79 5.49
N ALA A 435 10.07 4.06 5.64
CA ALA A 435 9.21 4.73 4.66
C ALA A 435 9.91 4.96 3.31
N ARG A 436 11.24 5.10 3.29
CA ARG A 436 11.94 5.48 2.06
C ARG A 436 11.84 4.44 0.95
N ILE A 437 11.85 3.16 1.28
CA ILE A 437 11.75 2.09 0.29
C ILE A 437 10.37 2.06 -0.40
N ASN A 438 9.31 2.47 0.29
CA ASN A 438 7.95 2.44 -0.23
C ASN A 438 7.77 3.31 -1.49
N MET A 439 8.63 4.33 -1.67
CA MET A 439 8.65 5.19 -2.86
C MET A 439 9.40 4.54 -4.04
N ILE A 440 10.18 3.49 -3.80
CA ILE A 440 11.11 2.89 -4.77
C ILE A 440 10.57 1.59 -5.34
N TYR A 441 10.24 0.60 -4.49
CA TYR A 441 9.84 -0.72 -4.96
C TYR A 441 8.39 -0.76 -5.46
N GLU A 442 8.00 -1.86 -6.10
CA GLU A 442 6.68 -2.08 -6.73
C GLU A 442 6.35 -1.05 -7.83
N GLY A 443 7.40 -0.63 -8.55
CA GLY A 443 7.38 0.50 -9.47
C GLY A 443 7.57 1.82 -8.73
N THR A 444 8.64 2.53 -9.07
CA THR A 444 8.93 3.84 -8.45
C THR A 444 7.73 4.78 -8.56
N ASN A 445 7.64 5.77 -7.68
CA ASN A 445 6.51 6.70 -7.70
C ASN A 445 6.40 7.48 -9.02
N SER A 446 7.52 7.75 -9.69
CA SER A 446 7.51 8.33 -11.04
C SER A 446 6.93 7.37 -12.10
N ILE A 447 7.17 6.06 -11.97
CA ILE A 447 6.55 5.04 -12.85
C ILE A 447 5.04 4.95 -12.57
N GLN A 448 4.60 5.06 -11.32
CA GLN A 448 3.18 5.14 -11.00
C GLN A 448 2.54 6.41 -11.59
N ALA A 449 3.24 7.54 -11.53
CA ALA A 449 2.79 8.79 -12.12
C ALA A 449 2.65 8.69 -13.65
N LEU A 450 3.62 8.07 -14.31
CA LEU A 450 3.58 7.82 -15.74
C LEU A 450 2.47 6.83 -16.13
N ASP A 451 2.25 5.80 -15.32
CA ASP A 451 1.14 4.84 -15.49
C ASP A 451 -0.22 5.53 -15.37
N LEU A 452 -0.40 6.39 -14.36
CA LEU A 452 -1.62 7.17 -14.18
C LEU A 452 -1.91 8.04 -15.39
N LEU A 453 -1.00 8.95 -15.73
CA LEU A 453 -1.24 9.95 -16.77
C LEU A 453 -1.23 9.32 -18.16
N GLY A 454 -0.22 8.53 -18.49
CA GLY A 454 -0.03 8.00 -19.84
C GLY A 454 -0.98 6.86 -20.17
N ARG A 455 -1.08 5.85 -19.31
CA ARG A 455 -1.86 4.64 -19.59
C ARG A 455 -3.30 4.69 -19.09
N LYS A 456 -3.52 5.11 -17.84
CA LYS A 456 -4.84 5.05 -17.20
C LYS A 456 -5.76 6.21 -17.62
N ILE A 457 -5.20 7.36 -18.00
CA ILE A 457 -5.97 8.56 -18.36
C ILE A 457 -5.88 8.83 -19.86
N LEU A 458 -4.70 9.16 -20.40
CA LEU A 458 -4.58 9.49 -21.82
C LEU A 458 -4.81 8.27 -22.73
N GLY A 459 -4.37 7.09 -22.30
CA GLY A 459 -4.52 5.84 -23.05
C GLY A 459 -5.98 5.37 -23.22
N ASP A 460 -6.91 5.81 -22.36
CA ASP A 460 -8.35 5.52 -22.49
C ASP A 460 -9.20 6.78 -22.78
N MET A 461 -8.54 7.83 -23.25
CA MET A 461 -9.18 9.13 -23.56
C MET A 461 -9.93 9.73 -22.35
N GLY A 462 -9.46 9.46 -21.14
CA GLY A 462 -9.98 9.99 -19.90
C GLY A 462 -11.28 9.35 -19.41
N ALA A 463 -11.67 8.19 -19.95
CA ALA A 463 -12.94 7.55 -19.61
C ALA A 463 -13.04 7.22 -18.11
N LYS A 464 -11.97 6.63 -17.52
CA LYS A 464 -11.93 6.32 -16.08
C LYS A 464 -11.88 7.58 -15.22
N LEU A 465 -11.11 8.59 -15.63
CA LEU A 465 -11.05 9.87 -14.92
C LEU A 465 -12.42 10.56 -14.88
N LYS A 466 -13.19 10.49 -15.96
CA LYS A 466 -14.56 11.01 -16.01
C LYS A 466 -15.49 10.30 -15.01
N LYS A 467 -15.33 8.99 -14.80
CA LYS A 467 -16.11 8.26 -13.78
C LYS A 467 -15.83 8.79 -12.37
N PHE A 468 -14.56 8.97 -12.02
CA PHE A 468 -14.21 9.57 -10.74
C PHE A 468 -14.67 11.04 -10.66
N GLY A 469 -14.48 11.80 -11.73
CA GLY A 469 -14.96 13.18 -11.85
C GLY A 469 -16.47 13.30 -11.65
N LYS A 470 -17.25 12.31 -12.11
CA LYS A 470 -18.70 12.26 -11.89
C LYS A 470 -19.03 12.10 -10.41
N LEU A 471 -18.32 11.24 -9.66
CA LEU A 471 -18.53 11.11 -8.20
C LEU A 471 -18.29 12.45 -7.49
N VAL A 472 -17.24 13.17 -7.90
CA VAL A 472 -16.93 14.50 -7.34
C VAL A 472 -18.03 15.50 -7.70
N THR A 473 -18.46 15.56 -8.96
CA THR A 473 -19.49 16.49 -9.43
C THR A 473 -20.84 16.23 -8.78
N ASP A 474 -21.28 14.97 -8.71
CA ASP A 474 -22.53 14.58 -8.07
C ASP A 474 -22.54 15.03 -6.59
N PHE A 475 -21.42 14.83 -5.87
CA PHE A 475 -21.29 15.27 -4.48
C PHE A 475 -21.30 16.80 -4.35
N VAL A 476 -20.61 17.52 -5.26
CA VAL A 476 -20.60 18.99 -5.31
C VAL A 476 -22.00 19.54 -5.56
N GLU A 477 -22.76 18.97 -6.48
CA GLU A 477 -24.13 19.37 -6.78
C GLU A 477 -25.08 19.11 -5.59
N GLN A 478 -24.96 17.93 -4.99
CA GLN A 478 -25.80 17.55 -3.85
C GLN A 478 -25.55 18.43 -2.62
N GLU A 479 -24.29 18.67 -2.27
CA GLU A 479 -23.91 19.37 -1.03
C GLU A 479 -23.71 20.89 -1.23
N GLY A 480 -23.52 21.32 -2.45
CA GLY A 480 -23.27 22.73 -2.80
C GLY A 480 -24.44 23.68 -2.52
N VAL A 481 -25.63 23.15 -2.28
CA VAL A 481 -26.82 23.94 -1.86
C VAL A 481 -26.81 24.27 -0.36
N LYS A 482 -25.92 23.66 0.43
CA LYS A 482 -25.82 23.84 1.87
C LYS A 482 -24.77 24.91 2.21
N PRO A 483 -25.16 26.01 2.89
CA PRO A 483 -24.21 27.10 3.22
C PRO A 483 -23.02 26.64 4.05
N GLU A 484 -23.23 25.73 5.00
CA GLU A 484 -22.20 25.19 5.89
C GLU A 484 -21.18 24.32 5.18
N MET A 485 -21.48 23.84 3.98
CA MET A 485 -20.56 23.04 3.17
C MET A 485 -19.69 23.85 2.21
N GLN A 486 -19.98 25.15 2.00
CA GLN A 486 -19.31 25.97 0.99
C GLN A 486 -17.80 26.04 1.19
N GLU A 487 -17.31 26.04 2.43
CA GLU A 487 -15.86 26.07 2.73
C GLU A 487 -15.11 24.83 2.23
N PHE A 488 -15.81 23.70 1.98
CA PHE A 488 -15.26 22.44 1.46
C PHE A 488 -15.60 22.23 -0.02
N ILE A 489 -16.82 22.56 -0.40
CA ILE A 489 -17.34 22.32 -1.76
C ILE A 489 -16.68 23.24 -2.78
N ASN A 490 -16.52 24.55 -2.48
CA ASN A 490 -15.91 25.47 -3.42
C ASN A 490 -14.47 25.09 -3.81
N PRO A 491 -13.56 24.79 -2.87
CA PRO A 491 -12.22 24.35 -3.24
C PRO A 491 -12.20 22.95 -3.87
N LEU A 492 -13.13 22.04 -3.53
CA LEU A 492 -13.26 20.75 -4.20
C LEU A 492 -13.67 20.91 -5.67
N ALA A 493 -14.66 21.73 -5.95
CA ALA A 493 -15.09 22.02 -7.33
C ALA A 493 -13.96 22.70 -8.14
N ASP A 494 -13.25 23.66 -7.55
CA ASP A 494 -12.14 24.37 -8.17
C ASP A 494 -10.98 23.42 -8.54
N ILE A 495 -10.58 22.51 -7.64
CA ILE A 495 -9.52 21.55 -7.97
C ILE A 495 -9.97 20.51 -9.01
N GLY A 496 -11.23 20.08 -8.99
CA GLY A 496 -11.81 19.21 -10.01
C GLY A 496 -11.73 19.82 -11.41
N ASP A 497 -12.17 21.07 -11.55
CA ASP A 497 -12.09 21.86 -12.77
C ASP A 497 -10.64 22.02 -13.27
N LYS A 498 -9.72 22.33 -12.35
CA LYS A 498 -8.30 22.50 -12.68
C LYS A 498 -7.66 21.21 -13.17
N VAL A 499 -7.96 20.06 -12.55
CA VAL A 499 -7.46 18.75 -13.00
C VAL A 499 -8.00 18.43 -14.39
N GLN A 500 -9.28 18.66 -14.66
CA GLN A 500 -9.87 18.43 -15.97
C GLN A 500 -9.18 19.28 -17.05
N LYS A 501 -9.01 20.57 -16.81
CA LYS A 501 -8.34 21.50 -17.74
C LYS A 501 -6.87 21.10 -17.96
N LEU A 502 -6.15 20.80 -16.89
CA LEU A 502 -4.76 20.36 -16.94
C LEU A 502 -4.59 19.08 -17.76
N THR A 503 -5.49 18.11 -17.57
CA THR A 503 -5.49 16.84 -18.31
C THR A 503 -5.65 17.08 -19.82
N MET A 504 -6.58 17.95 -20.22
CA MET A 504 -6.77 18.31 -21.63
C MET A 504 -5.55 19.04 -22.22
N GLU A 505 -4.99 20.01 -21.48
CA GLU A 505 -3.79 20.76 -21.90
C GLU A 505 -2.60 19.82 -22.16
N ILE A 506 -2.34 18.89 -21.21
CA ILE A 506 -1.25 17.91 -21.36
C ILE A 506 -1.53 16.95 -22.53
N GLY A 507 -2.76 16.46 -22.66
CA GLY A 507 -3.16 15.57 -23.75
C GLY A 507 -2.95 16.21 -25.13
N MET A 508 -3.29 17.50 -25.30
CA MET A 508 -3.05 18.22 -26.55
C MET A 508 -1.56 18.38 -26.86
N LYS A 509 -0.75 18.72 -25.86
CA LYS A 509 0.71 18.81 -26.02
C LYS A 509 1.34 17.45 -26.34
N ALA A 510 0.88 16.39 -25.69
CA ALA A 510 1.38 15.03 -25.88
C ALA A 510 1.17 14.48 -27.29
N MET A 511 0.14 14.95 -28.02
CA MET A 511 -0.06 14.59 -29.43
C MET A 511 1.06 15.13 -30.35
N GLN A 512 1.72 16.19 -29.94
CA GLN A 512 2.83 16.79 -30.70
C GLN A 512 4.19 16.30 -30.20
N ASN A 513 4.31 16.14 -28.87
CA ASN A 513 5.54 15.67 -28.23
C ASN A 513 5.22 14.74 -27.03
N PRO A 514 5.46 13.43 -27.14
CA PRO A 514 5.24 12.47 -26.04
C PRO A 514 5.99 12.78 -24.76
N ASP A 515 7.11 13.49 -24.80
CA ASP A 515 7.89 13.87 -23.61
C ASP A 515 7.10 14.78 -22.64
N GLU A 516 6.07 15.45 -23.14
CA GLU A 516 5.16 16.25 -22.31
C GLU A 516 4.45 15.42 -21.24
N VAL A 517 4.16 14.13 -21.52
CA VAL A 517 3.58 13.21 -20.55
C VAL A 517 4.56 12.94 -19.41
N GLY A 518 5.81 12.59 -19.76
CA GLY A 518 6.86 12.31 -18.78
C GLY A 518 7.18 13.53 -17.90
N ALA A 519 7.28 14.71 -18.52
CA ALA A 519 7.58 15.96 -17.81
C ALA A 519 6.47 16.38 -16.81
N ALA A 520 5.21 16.12 -17.16
CA ALA A 520 4.06 16.49 -16.33
C ALA A 520 3.68 15.41 -15.28
N ALA A 521 4.07 14.14 -15.47
CA ALA A 521 3.52 13.00 -14.74
C ALA A 521 3.59 13.14 -13.21
N VAL A 522 4.75 13.48 -12.66
CA VAL A 522 4.94 13.56 -11.19
C VAL A 522 4.12 14.70 -10.57
N PRO A 523 4.22 15.96 -11.02
CA PRO A 523 3.39 17.03 -10.46
C PRO A 523 1.89 16.82 -10.74
N TYR A 524 1.51 16.18 -11.84
CA TYR A 524 0.13 15.80 -12.13
C TYR A 524 -0.38 14.75 -11.12
N MET A 525 0.40 13.69 -10.84
CA MET A 525 0.07 12.68 -9.82
C MET A 525 -0.20 13.35 -8.47
N ARG A 526 0.66 14.28 -8.06
CA ARG A 526 0.51 15.01 -6.80
C ARG A 526 -0.80 15.81 -6.78
N THR A 527 -1.13 16.47 -7.88
CA THR A 527 -2.38 17.23 -8.04
C THR A 527 -3.62 16.34 -7.94
N VAL A 528 -3.61 15.20 -8.63
CA VAL A 528 -4.73 14.21 -8.57
C VAL A 528 -4.87 13.62 -7.17
N GLY A 529 -3.77 13.33 -6.48
CA GLY A 529 -3.79 12.87 -5.09
C GLY A 529 -4.52 13.85 -4.17
N HIS A 530 -4.26 15.15 -4.34
CA HIS A 530 -4.98 16.18 -3.59
C HIS A 530 -6.45 16.32 -3.98
N LEU A 531 -6.82 16.11 -5.24
CA LEU A 531 -8.23 16.04 -5.64
C LEU A 531 -8.95 14.90 -4.92
N VAL A 532 -8.35 13.71 -4.89
CA VAL A 532 -8.92 12.54 -4.20
C VAL A 532 -9.07 12.80 -2.70
N PHE A 533 -8.02 13.32 -2.05
CA PHE A 533 -8.10 13.64 -0.61
C PHE A 533 -9.12 14.75 -0.31
N SER A 534 -9.25 15.75 -1.18
CA SER A 534 -10.29 16.79 -1.03
C SER A 534 -11.69 16.20 -1.09
N TYR A 535 -11.93 15.24 -1.97
CA TYR A 535 -13.20 14.54 -2.06
C TYR A 535 -13.53 13.78 -0.76
N PHE A 536 -12.57 13.02 -0.21
CA PHE A 536 -12.80 12.32 1.05
C PHE A 536 -12.93 13.27 2.25
N TRP A 537 -12.11 14.33 2.32
CA TRP A 537 -12.24 15.31 3.40
C TRP A 537 -13.56 16.06 3.38
N ALA A 538 -14.07 16.43 2.20
CA ALA A 538 -15.38 17.07 2.08
C ALA A 538 -16.53 16.13 2.52
N ARG A 539 -16.46 14.84 2.18
CA ARG A 539 -17.42 13.82 2.64
C ARG A 539 -17.37 13.61 4.15
N MET A 540 -16.16 13.50 4.72
CA MET A 540 -15.99 13.37 6.18
C MET A 540 -16.46 14.63 6.91
N ALA A 541 -16.19 15.82 6.36
CA ALA A 541 -16.68 17.08 6.93
C ALA A 541 -18.20 17.16 6.91
N ARG A 542 -18.85 16.66 5.87
CA ARG A 542 -20.31 16.59 5.79
C ARG A 542 -20.92 15.83 6.97
N ILE A 543 -20.40 14.64 7.24
CA ILE A 543 -20.84 13.80 8.36
C ILE A 543 -20.57 14.47 9.69
N ALA A 544 -19.37 15.06 9.84
CA ALA A 544 -18.98 15.74 11.08
C ALA A 544 -19.86 16.95 11.39
N LEU A 545 -20.28 17.72 10.37
CA LEU A 545 -21.24 18.84 10.54
C LEU A 545 -22.61 18.35 10.98
N ASP A 546 -23.12 17.26 10.41
CA ASP A 546 -24.42 16.70 10.80
C ASP A 546 -24.45 16.24 12.26
N LYS A 547 -23.31 15.77 12.76
CA LYS A 547 -23.18 15.19 14.10
C LYS A 547 -22.50 16.09 15.12
N GLU A 548 -22.07 17.28 14.74
CA GLU A 548 -21.39 18.22 15.65
C GLU A 548 -22.26 18.56 16.88
N ALA A 549 -23.59 18.64 16.69
CA ALA A 549 -24.55 18.92 17.75
C ALA A 549 -24.66 17.80 18.81
N GLU A 550 -24.20 16.59 18.51
CA GLU A 550 -24.18 15.46 19.46
C GLU A 550 -23.15 15.65 20.58
N GLY A 551 -22.20 16.60 20.41
CA GLY A 551 -21.20 16.96 21.42
C GLY A 551 -20.02 15.99 21.50
N ASP A 552 -19.93 14.97 20.62
CA ASP A 552 -18.77 14.07 20.55
C ASP A 552 -17.54 14.83 20.02
N PRO A 553 -16.44 14.90 20.80
CA PRO A 553 -15.22 15.58 20.40
C PRO A 553 -14.57 14.99 19.14
N PHE A 554 -14.92 13.76 18.76
CA PHE A 554 -14.44 13.11 17.54
C PHE A 554 -14.84 13.90 16.29
N TYR A 555 -16.11 14.26 16.16
CA TYR A 555 -16.62 15.02 14.99
C TYR A 555 -16.04 16.42 14.92
N LYS A 556 -15.90 17.07 16.07
CA LYS A 556 -15.25 18.38 16.17
C LYS A 556 -13.78 18.31 15.69
N ALA A 557 -13.05 17.27 16.09
CA ALA A 557 -11.66 17.06 15.66
C ALA A 557 -11.59 16.75 14.15
N LYS A 558 -12.52 15.95 13.62
CA LYS A 558 -12.62 15.63 12.20
C LYS A 558 -12.84 16.88 11.37
N LEU A 559 -13.79 17.73 11.76
CA LEU A 559 -14.09 18.98 11.08
C LEU A 559 -12.91 19.96 11.12
N ALA A 560 -12.23 20.10 12.27
CA ALA A 560 -11.04 20.95 12.40
C ALA A 560 -9.90 20.45 11.50
N THR A 561 -9.71 19.14 11.38
CA THR A 561 -8.70 18.55 10.50
C THR A 561 -9.04 18.76 9.02
N ALA A 562 -10.32 18.66 8.64
CA ALA A 562 -10.77 18.98 7.28
C ALA A 562 -10.45 20.45 6.94
N ARG A 563 -10.79 21.40 7.82
CA ARG A 563 -10.46 22.82 7.64
C ARG A 563 -8.96 23.05 7.48
N PHE A 564 -8.15 22.39 8.31
CA PHE A 564 -6.69 22.44 8.18
C PHE A 564 -6.23 21.93 6.80
N TYR A 565 -6.76 20.80 6.34
CA TYR A 565 -6.41 20.23 5.04
C TYR A 565 -6.68 21.22 3.90
N PHE A 566 -7.88 21.76 3.83
CA PHE A 566 -8.25 22.71 2.77
C PHE A 566 -7.47 24.02 2.83
N ALA A 567 -7.17 24.51 4.03
CA ALA A 567 -6.47 25.79 4.21
C ALA A 567 -4.95 25.69 4.05
N LYS A 568 -4.33 24.56 4.39
CA LYS A 568 -2.86 24.45 4.54
C LYS A 568 -2.21 23.42 3.61
N LEU A 569 -2.90 22.36 3.22
CA LEU A 569 -2.32 21.29 2.41
C LEU A 569 -2.78 21.37 0.94
N LEU A 570 -4.06 21.55 0.68
CA LEU A 570 -4.60 21.69 -0.68
C LEU A 570 -3.91 22.79 -1.50
N PRO A 571 -3.50 23.95 -0.95
CA PRO A 571 -2.82 25.01 -1.71
C PRO A 571 -1.53 24.58 -2.42
N GLU A 572 -0.90 23.46 -2.04
CA GLU A 572 0.22 22.87 -2.79
C GLU A 572 -0.11 22.68 -4.27
N THR A 573 -1.37 22.40 -4.60
CA THR A 573 -1.83 22.17 -5.97
C THR A 573 -1.59 23.35 -6.90
N ALA A 574 -1.52 24.57 -6.40
CA ALA A 574 -1.17 25.75 -7.21
C ALA A 574 0.25 25.64 -7.81
N SER A 575 1.19 25.12 -7.01
CA SER A 575 2.57 24.89 -7.42
C SER A 575 2.69 23.69 -8.37
N THR A 576 2.05 22.57 -8.03
CA THR A 576 2.14 21.34 -8.84
C THR A 576 1.47 21.50 -10.21
N ILE A 577 0.34 22.18 -10.29
CA ILE A 577 -0.32 22.51 -11.57
C ILE A 577 0.59 23.38 -12.44
N ARG A 578 1.23 24.40 -11.85
CA ARG A 578 2.16 25.27 -12.58
C ARG A 578 3.37 24.48 -13.10
N ALA A 579 3.92 23.59 -12.27
CA ALA A 579 5.03 22.73 -12.66
C ALA A 579 4.65 21.76 -13.80
N ALA A 580 3.47 21.14 -13.73
CA ALA A 580 2.98 20.26 -14.80
C ALA A 580 2.79 21.00 -16.15
N ARG A 581 2.34 22.26 -16.10
CA ARG A 581 2.16 23.11 -17.30
C ARG A 581 3.47 23.57 -17.93
N ALA A 582 4.57 23.60 -17.19
CA ALA A 582 5.86 24.09 -17.69
C ALA A 582 6.36 23.29 -18.90
N GLY A 583 5.92 22.04 -19.05
CA GLY A 583 6.23 21.19 -20.20
C GLY A 583 7.63 20.60 -20.19
N SER A 584 7.97 19.90 -21.28
CA SER A 584 9.19 19.10 -21.38
C SER A 584 10.45 19.89 -21.73
N LYS A 585 10.29 21.06 -22.36
CA LYS A 585 11.39 21.80 -22.98
C LYS A 585 12.57 22.06 -22.03
N THR A 586 12.31 22.55 -20.82
CA THR A 586 13.34 22.87 -19.84
C THR A 586 14.10 21.65 -19.32
N LEU A 587 13.52 20.47 -19.50
CA LEU A 587 14.15 19.20 -19.12
C LEU A 587 14.91 18.57 -20.29
N MET A 588 14.28 18.52 -21.47
CA MET A 588 14.76 17.76 -22.61
C MET A 588 15.73 18.54 -23.51
N ASP A 589 15.64 19.88 -23.52
CA ASP A 589 16.60 20.72 -24.25
C ASP A 589 17.91 20.93 -23.47
N TYR A 590 18.01 20.42 -22.22
CA TYR A 590 19.24 20.51 -21.43
C TYR A 590 20.26 19.51 -21.96
N ASP A 591 21.41 20.03 -22.41
CA ASP A 591 22.48 19.19 -22.97
C ASP A 591 23.06 18.27 -21.89
N GLU A 592 23.13 16.95 -22.17
CA GLU A 592 23.68 15.95 -21.26
C GLU A 592 25.13 16.28 -20.83
N ALA A 593 25.90 16.92 -21.70
CA ALA A 593 27.26 17.35 -21.38
C ALA A 593 27.35 18.45 -20.31
N LEU A 594 26.22 19.09 -19.96
CA LEU A 594 26.16 20.13 -18.93
C LEU A 594 25.77 19.62 -17.54
N PHE A 595 25.40 18.32 -17.39
CA PHE A 595 25.23 17.67 -16.09
C PHE A 595 26.59 17.37 -15.48
#